data_af7dc7a6c516f3d5d77f0f37744172e1
#
_entry.id   af7dc7a6c516f3d5d77f0f37744172e1
#
_cell.length_a   1.000
_cell.length_b   1.000
_cell.length_c   1.000
_cell.angle_alpha   90.00
_cell.angle_beta   90.00
_cell.angle_gamma   90.00
#
_symmetry.space_group_name_H-M   'P 1'
#
loop_
_entity.id
_entity.type
_entity.pdbx_description
1 polymer ?
#
loop_
_entity_poly.entity_id
_entity_poly.type
_entity_poly.pdbx_seq_one_letter_code
_entity_poly.pdbx_strand_id
1 'polypeptide(L)'
;MITSTSNTQIKELAKLQKKSRLRDERGIFLVEGPRMVEEIPKERIERLYISESFERKNPAYIKDLGVSAEVLSDTVFSYVSDTKNPQGILAIVKRLEYTMEDILGKSASKCEEKSGEKEKNPQNHQIRVPHVIVLDNLQDPGNLGTIFRTAEAAGATGILLSSDSVDVYNPKVI
;
A
#
# COMPACT_ATOMS: atom_id res chain seq x y z
N MET A 1 -22.30 10.24 -6.41
CA MET A 1 -21.26 10.75 -7.33
C MET A 1 -20.84 12.16 -6.92
N ILE A 2 -19.54 12.43 -6.83
CA ILE A 2 -18.97 13.74 -6.48
C ILE A 2 -18.49 14.43 -7.75
N THR A 3 -19.04 15.64 -8.01
CA THR A 3 -18.77 16.40 -9.25
C THR A 3 -18.02 17.71 -8.99
N SER A 4 -17.80 18.08 -7.74
CA SER A 4 -17.14 19.34 -7.38
C SER A 4 -15.80 19.14 -6.69
N THR A 5 -14.76 19.81 -7.16
CA THR A 5 -13.44 19.87 -6.52
C THR A 5 -13.46 20.66 -5.21
N SER A 6 -14.52 21.43 -4.94
CA SER A 6 -14.70 22.15 -3.67
C SER A 6 -15.25 21.28 -2.54
N ASN A 7 -15.67 20.05 -2.83
CA ASN A 7 -16.10 19.08 -1.83
C ASN A 7 -15.00 18.84 -0.78
N THR A 8 -15.38 18.76 0.49
CA THR A 8 -14.45 18.63 1.62
C THR A 8 -13.59 17.35 1.50
N GLN A 9 -14.19 16.22 1.12
CA GLN A 9 -13.48 14.97 0.93
C GLN A 9 -12.44 15.07 -0.19
N ILE A 10 -12.77 15.75 -1.31
CA ILE A 10 -11.88 15.93 -2.43
C ILE A 10 -10.71 16.85 -2.08
N LYS A 11 -10.96 17.91 -1.30
CA LYS A 11 -9.88 18.76 -0.78
C LYS A 11 -8.96 18.01 0.17
N GLU A 12 -9.52 17.14 1.00
CA GLU A 12 -8.74 16.28 1.90
C GLU A 12 -7.88 15.29 1.08
N LEU A 13 -8.48 14.59 0.12
CA LEU A 13 -7.78 13.66 -0.77
C LEU A 13 -6.62 14.34 -1.51
N ALA A 14 -6.86 15.51 -2.08
CA ALA A 14 -5.82 16.30 -2.76
C ALA A 14 -4.68 16.75 -1.81
N LYS A 15 -4.99 16.99 -0.51
CA LYS A 15 -3.96 17.28 0.50
C LYS A 15 -3.14 16.03 0.83
N LEU A 16 -3.78 14.88 0.94
CA LEU A 16 -3.10 13.59 1.20
C LEU A 16 -2.14 13.22 0.06
N GLN A 17 -2.50 13.51 -1.19
CA GLN A 17 -1.59 13.31 -2.33
C GLN A 17 -0.30 14.13 -2.19
N LYS A 18 -0.41 15.40 -1.77
CA LYS A 18 0.70 16.34 -1.78
C LYS A 18 1.54 16.36 -0.51
N LYS A 19 1.00 15.91 0.63
CA LYS A 19 1.62 16.08 1.94
C LYS A 19 1.88 14.73 2.61
N SER A 20 3.14 14.27 2.59
CA SER A 20 3.58 13.05 3.27
C SER A 20 3.25 13.09 4.76
N ARG A 21 3.52 14.22 5.42
CA ARG A 21 3.24 14.38 6.86
C ARG A 21 1.79 14.03 7.25
N LEU A 22 0.80 14.42 6.43
CA LEU A 22 -0.60 14.10 6.73
C LEU A 22 -0.88 12.59 6.58
N ARG A 23 -0.19 11.93 5.65
CA ARG A 23 -0.27 10.47 5.49
C ARG A 23 0.37 9.76 6.68
N ASP A 24 1.51 10.28 7.14
CA ASP A 24 2.24 9.74 8.30
C ASP A 24 1.43 9.87 9.59
N GLU A 25 0.88 11.05 9.86
CA GLU A 25 0.04 11.31 11.04
C GLU A 25 -1.21 10.41 11.10
N ARG A 26 -1.73 9.99 9.93
CA ARG A 26 -2.91 9.11 9.84
C ARG A 26 -2.57 7.63 9.67
N GLY A 27 -1.32 7.27 9.50
CA GLY A 27 -0.91 5.89 9.24
C GLY A 27 -1.50 5.33 7.93
N ILE A 28 -1.59 6.15 6.88
CA ILE A 28 -2.19 5.79 5.58
C ILE A 28 -1.27 6.11 4.42
N PHE A 29 -1.58 5.55 3.26
CA PHE A 29 -0.97 5.91 1.98
C PHE A 29 -2.00 5.81 0.85
N LEU A 30 -1.65 6.30 -0.32
CA LEU A 30 -2.53 6.29 -1.49
C LEU A 30 -1.97 5.34 -2.54
N VAL A 31 -2.88 4.64 -3.19
CA VAL A 31 -2.57 3.70 -4.27
C VAL A 31 -3.47 4.02 -5.46
N GLU A 32 -2.91 4.19 -6.63
CA GLU A 32 -3.65 4.42 -7.88
C GLU A 32 -3.37 3.29 -8.86
N GLY A 33 -4.43 2.81 -9.50
CA GLY A 33 -4.40 1.79 -10.53
C GLY A 33 -5.01 0.45 -10.11
N PRO A 34 -5.71 -0.22 -11.06
CA PRO A 34 -6.48 -1.43 -10.76
C PRO A 34 -5.61 -2.58 -10.26
N ARG A 35 -4.44 -2.83 -10.87
CA ARG A 35 -3.54 -3.90 -10.46
C ARG A 35 -3.05 -3.74 -9.02
N MET A 36 -2.69 -2.52 -8.66
CA MET A 36 -2.22 -2.22 -7.30
C MET A 36 -3.34 -2.37 -6.28
N VAL A 37 -4.57 -1.93 -6.63
CA VAL A 37 -5.73 -2.03 -5.73
C VAL A 37 -6.15 -3.49 -5.52
N GLU A 38 -6.04 -4.35 -6.52
CA GLU A 38 -6.34 -5.80 -6.43
C GLU A 38 -5.46 -6.54 -5.43
N GLU A 39 -4.19 -6.12 -5.30
CA GLU A 39 -3.22 -6.75 -4.40
C GLU A 39 -3.41 -6.34 -2.93
N ILE A 40 -4.22 -5.32 -2.67
CA ILE A 40 -4.44 -4.82 -1.31
C ILE A 40 -5.50 -5.66 -0.59
N PRO A 41 -5.20 -6.20 0.61
CA PRO A 41 -6.21 -6.80 1.45
C PRO A 41 -7.37 -5.83 1.72
N LYS A 42 -8.60 -6.27 1.48
CA LYS A 42 -9.81 -5.41 1.50
C LYS A 42 -10.01 -4.69 2.83
N GLU A 43 -9.66 -5.33 3.93
CA GLU A 43 -9.74 -4.80 5.30
C GLU A 43 -8.79 -3.61 5.55
N ARG A 44 -7.79 -3.44 4.69
CA ARG A 44 -6.86 -2.31 4.74
C ARG A 44 -7.33 -1.12 3.92
N ILE A 45 -8.27 -1.29 3.02
CA ILE A 45 -8.82 -0.19 2.23
C ILE A 45 -9.74 0.64 3.13
N GLU A 46 -9.32 1.87 3.45
CA GLU A 46 -10.12 2.81 4.23
C GLU A 46 -11.20 3.47 3.37
N ARG A 47 -10.84 3.86 2.14
CA ARG A 47 -11.75 4.43 1.14
C ARG A 47 -11.28 4.08 -0.27
N LEU A 48 -12.25 3.90 -1.14
CA LEU A 48 -12.04 3.64 -2.55
C LEU A 48 -12.77 4.70 -3.38
N TYR A 49 -12.05 5.29 -4.31
CA TYR A 49 -12.57 6.27 -5.26
C TYR A 49 -12.41 5.74 -6.68
N ILE A 50 -13.44 5.90 -7.48
CA ILE A 50 -13.41 5.51 -8.90
C ILE A 50 -13.91 6.67 -9.76
N SER A 51 -13.39 6.77 -10.98
CA SER A 51 -13.94 7.71 -11.96
C SER A 51 -15.21 7.15 -12.60
N GLU A 52 -16.09 8.04 -13.04
CA GLU A 52 -17.30 7.68 -13.77
C GLU A 52 -17.00 6.81 -15.01
N SER A 53 -15.95 7.15 -15.76
CA SER A 53 -15.55 6.38 -16.92
C SER A 53 -14.99 5.00 -16.55
N PHE A 54 -14.31 4.85 -15.42
CA PHE A 54 -13.82 3.57 -14.93
C PHE A 54 -15.00 2.66 -14.51
N GLU A 55 -15.95 3.20 -13.74
CA GLU A 55 -17.16 2.49 -13.33
C GLU A 55 -17.90 1.92 -14.51
N ARG A 56 -18.13 2.75 -15.54
CA ARG A 56 -18.84 2.37 -16.75
C ARG A 56 -18.14 1.28 -17.56
N LYS A 57 -16.80 1.32 -17.59
CA LYS A 57 -15.99 0.35 -18.35
C LYS A 57 -15.78 -0.97 -17.61
N ASN A 58 -15.81 -0.96 -16.28
CA ASN A 58 -15.41 -2.08 -15.45
C ASN A 58 -16.44 -2.44 -14.36
N PRO A 59 -17.73 -2.62 -14.69
CA PRO A 59 -18.77 -2.87 -13.67
C PRO A 59 -18.58 -4.21 -12.93
N ALA A 60 -18.07 -5.23 -13.60
CA ALA A 60 -17.77 -6.53 -13.01
C ALA A 60 -16.63 -6.41 -11.99
N TYR A 61 -15.56 -5.70 -12.34
CA TYR A 61 -14.40 -5.48 -11.47
C TYR A 61 -14.79 -4.88 -10.12
N ILE A 62 -15.63 -3.84 -10.12
CA ILE A 62 -16.06 -3.16 -8.89
C ILE A 62 -16.88 -4.11 -8.01
N LYS A 63 -17.75 -4.92 -8.63
CA LYS A 63 -18.54 -5.92 -7.92
C LYS A 63 -17.66 -6.99 -7.28
N ASP A 64 -16.67 -7.49 -8.01
CA ASP A 64 -15.77 -8.56 -7.55
C ASP A 64 -14.81 -8.08 -6.47
N LEU A 65 -14.42 -6.79 -6.53
CA LEU A 65 -13.61 -6.17 -5.49
C LEU A 65 -14.32 -6.18 -4.12
N GLY A 66 -15.66 -6.08 -4.11
CA GLY A 66 -16.47 -6.21 -2.89
C GLY A 66 -16.23 -5.11 -1.84
N VAL A 67 -15.69 -3.96 -2.27
CA VAL A 67 -15.46 -2.76 -1.45
C VAL A 67 -16.35 -1.65 -1.98
N SER A 68 -17.00 -0.92 -1.09
CA SER A 68 -17.81 0.25 -1.49
C SER A 68 -16.91 1.34 -2.07
N ALA A 69 -17.24 1.81 -3.26
CA ALA A 69 -16.49 2.86 -3.95
C ALA A 69 -17.30 4.15 -4.05
N GLU A 70 -16.64 5.28 -3.88
CA GLU A 70 -17.21 6.60 -4.14
C GLU A 70 -16.91 7.02 -5.58
N VAL A 71 -17.95 7.29 -6.35
CA VAL A 71 -17.83 7.68 -7.77
C VAL A 71 -17.55 9.17 -7.88
N LEU A 72 -16.48 9.51 -8.59
CA LEU A 72 -16.07 10.86 -8.93
C LEU A 72 -16.31 11.13 -10.42
N SER A 73 -16.69 12.36 -10.78
CA SER A 73 -16.62 12.73 -12.20
C SER A 73 -15.18 12.64 -12.71
N ASP A 74 -14.97 12.39 -13.98
CA ASP A 74 -13.64 12.25 -14.58
C ASP A 74 -12.77 13.49 -14.34
N THR A 75 -13.37 14.68 -14.34
CA THR A 75 -12.70 15.95 -14.03
C THR A 75 -12.20 15.99 -12.58
N VAL A 76 -13.03 15.56 -11.62
CA VAL A 76 -12.66 15.53 -10.21
C VAL A 76 -11.61 14.46 -9.96
N PHE A 77 -11.73 13.30 -10.60
CA PHE A 77 -10.73 12.25 -10.50
C PHE A 77 -9.35 12.71 -11.00
N SER A 78 -9.30 13.35 -12.16
CA SER A 78 -8.07 13.92 -12.72
C SER A 78 -7.45 15.00 -11.82
N TYR A 79 -8.26 15.74 -11.07
CA TYR A 79 -7.78 16.75 -10.12
C TYR A 79 -7.07 16.13 -8.91
N VAL A 80 -7.48 14.97 -8.44
CA VAL A 80 -6.89 14.27 -7.28
C VAL A 80 -5.84 13.24 -7.65
N SER A 81 -5.76 12.82 -8.89
CA SER A 81 -4.71 11.92 -9.39
C SER A 81 -3.36 12.64 -9.50
N ASP A 82 -2.27 11.94 -9.19
CA ASP A 82 -0.88 12.43 -9.38
C ASP A 82 -0.27 11.94 -10.70
N THR A 83 -1.01 11.16 -11.48
CA THR A 83 -0.53 10.61 -12.75
C THR A 83 -0.99 11.46 -13.94
N LYS A 84 -0.15 11.53 -15.00
CA LYS A 84 -0.51 12.22 -16.25
C LYS A 84 -1.68 11.56 -16.96
N ASN A 85 -1.82 10.25 -16.80
CA ASN A 85 -2.89 9.44 -17.40
C ASN A 85 -3.58 8.64 -16.28
N PRO A 86 -4.55 9.24 -15.59
CA PRO A 86 -5.27 8.61 -14.50
C PRO A 86 -5.91 7.28 -14.91
N GLN A 87 -5.67 6.23 -14.12
CA GLN A 87 -6.23 4.91 -14.38
C GLN A 87 -7.68 4.73 -13.88
N GLY A 88 -8.23 5.74 -13.24
CA GLY A 88 -9.63 5.80 -12.85
C GLY A 88 -10.01 5.08 -11.57
N ILE A 89 -9.05 4.57 -10.81
CA ILE A 89 -9.27 3.98 -9.49
C ILE A 89 -8.15 4.38 -8.53
N LEU A 90 -8.52 4.81 -7.32
CA LEU A 90 -7.61 5.27 -6.27
C LEU A 90 -8.11 4.81 -4.91
N ALA A 91 -7.22 4.24 -4.10
CA ALA A 91 -7.52 3.78 -2.75
C ALA A 91 -6.72 4.56 -1.69
N ILE A 92 -7.37 4.84 -0.55
CA ILE A 92 -6.69 5.20 0.69
C ILE A 92 -6.52 3.91 1.48
N VAL A 93 -5.28 3.59 1.84
CA VAL A 93 -4.88 2.31 2.42
C VAL A 93 -4.21 2.52 3.77
N LYS A 94 -4.56 1.73 4.77
CA LYS A 94 -3.90 1.72 6.07
C LYS A 94 -2.50 1.10 5.95
N ARG A 95 -1.50 1.71 6.58
CA ARG A 95 -0.14 1.17 6.65
C ARG A 95 -0.10 -0.10 7.47
N LEU A 96 0.90 -0.94 7.21
CA LEU A 96 1.34 -1.98 8.13
C LEU A 96 2.44 -1.40 9.01
N GLU A 97 2.41 -1.78 10.27
CA GLU A 97 3.48 -1.50 11.22
C GLU A 97 4.31 -2.77 11.38
N TYR A 98 5.61 -2.66 11.19
CA TYR A 98 6.55 -3.74 11.35
C TYR A 98 7.52 -3.42 12.48
N THR A 99 7.82 -4.42 13.30
CA THR A 99 8.85 -4.34 14.32
C THR A 99 10.18 -4.88 13.78
N MET A 100 11.27 -4.59 14.48
CA MET A 100 12.57 -5.21 14.17
C MET A 100 12.53 -6.73 14.31
N GLU A 101 11.69 -7.24 15.20
CA GLU A 101 11.51 -8.69 15.40
C GLU A 101 10.87 -9.34 14.16
N ASP A 102 9.91 -8.67 13.54
CA ASP A 102 9.29 -9.14 12.30
C ASP A 102 10.31 -9.24 11.16
N ILE A 103 11.20 -8.24 11.06
CA ILE A 103 12.24 -8.18 10.03
C ILE A 103 13.32 -9.24 10.28
N LEU A 104 13.73 -9.44 11.53
CA LEU A 104 14.79 -10.37 11.91
C LEU A 104 14.32 -11.82 12.08
N GLY A 105 13.04 -12.10 11.88
CA GLY A 105 12.50 -13.45 11.94
C GLY A 105 12.41 -14.06 13.34
N LYS A 106 12.52 -13.25 14.41
CA LYS A 106 12.37 -13.71 15.79
C LYS A 106 10.93 -13.98 16.21
N SER A 107 9.96 -13.65 15.37
CA SER A 107 8.54 -13.85 15.63
C SER A 107 8.07 -15.31 15.57
N ALA A 108 8.90 -16.24 15.12
CA ALA A 108 8.55 -17.66 15.03
C ALA A 108 8.55 -18.41 16.39
N SER A 109 8.93 -17.76 17.48
CA SER A 109 9.00 -18.38 18.82
C SER A 109 7.78 -18.16 19.73
N LYS A 110 6.72 -17.51 19.25
CA LYS A 110 5.47 -17.29 19.99
C LYS A 110 4.24 -17.97 19.37
N CYS A 111 4.41 -19.08 18.66
CA CYS A 111 3.32 -20.05 18.55
C CYS A 111 3.36 -20.94 19.80
N GLU A 112 2.94 -20.37 20.93
CA GLU A 112 2.75 -21.09 22.18
C GLU A 112 1.60 -22.08 22.05
N GLU A 113 1.95 -23.35 22.31
CA GLU A 113 1.20 -24.24 23.17
C GLU A 113 -0.19 -23.76 23.64
N LYS A 114 -1.20 -23.87 22.78
CA LYS A 114 -2.58 -24.07 23.22
C LYS A 114 -3.21 -25.16 22.38
N SER A 115 -3.48 -26.25 23.12
CA SER A 115 -4.22 -27.45 22.75
C SER A 115 -3.44 -28.57 22.07
N GLY A 116 -3.28 -29.62 22.84
CA GLY A 116 -2.71 -30.93 22.59
C GLY A 116 -3.30 -31.68 21.42
N GLU A 117 -2.85 -31.39 20.22
CA GLU A 117 -2.90 -32.31 19.10
C GLU A 117 -1.51 -32.41 18.49
N LYS A 118 -0.95 -33.63 18.64
CA LYS A 118 0.34 -34.01 18.10
C LYS A 118 0.26 -34.00 16.58
N GLU A 119 0.56 -32.90 15.91
CA GLU A 119 0.89 -32.92 14.49
C GLU A 119 2.23 -33.60 14.27
N LYS A 120 2.13 -34.83 13.74
CA LYS A 120 3.26 -35.62 13.26
C LYS A 120 3.71 -35.06 11.90
N ASN A 121 4.49 -33.97 11.88
CA ASN A 121 5.39 -33.73 10.76
C ASN A 121 6.53 -32.73 11.17
N PRO A 122 7.72 -33.23 11.51
CA PRO A 122 8.86 -32.38 11.85
C PRO A 122 9.67 -31.98 10.59
N GLN A 123 9.02 -31.53 9.54
CA GLN A 123 9.71 -31.10 8.33
C GLN A 123 9.26 -29.68 8.00
N ASN A 124 10.06 -28.74 8.38
CA ASN A 124 10.27 -27.41 7.83
C ASN A 124 10.25 -26.26 8.85
N HIS A 125 10.96 -26.37 9.96
CA HIS A 125 11.50 -25.18 10.61
C HIS A 125 12.71 -24.71 9.77
N GLN A 126 12.45 -24.14 8.60
CA GLN A 126 13.47 -23.37 7.91
C GLN A 126 13.77 -22.16 8.79
N ILE A 127 14.92 -22.20 9.47
CA ILE A 127 15.52 -21.01 10.07
C ILE A 127 15.73 -20.05 8.91
N ARG A 128 14.83 -19.08 8.75
CA ARG A 128 15.01 -18.02 7.77
C ARG A 128 16.14 -17.15 8.29
N VAL A 129 17.28 -17.24 7.63
CA VAL A 129 18.39 -16.30 7.87
C VAL A 129 17.90 -14.92 7.45
N PRO A 130 17.93 -13.92 8.33
CA PRO A 130 17.54 -12.56 7.97
C PRO A 130 18.40 -12.04 6.82
N HIS A 131 17.75 -11.61 5.75
CA HIS A 131 18.39 -10.93 4.64
C HIS A 131 17.85 -9.50 4.60
N VAL A 132 18.57 -8.59 5.24
CA VAL A 132 18.15 -7.21 5.44
C VAL A 132 18.98 -6.29 4.57
N ILE A 133 18.32 -5.39 3.87
CA ILE A 133 18.94 -4.32 3.07
C ILE A 133 18.87 -3.03 3.88
N VAL A 134 19.99 -2.32 3.98
CA VAL A 134 20.05 -1.02 4.66
C VAL A 134 20.32 0.05 3.61
N LEU A 135 19.45 1.06 3.57
CA LEU A 135 19.55 2.18 2.66
C LEU A 135 19.74 3.47 3.45
N ASP A 136 20.82 4.15 3.19
CA ASP A 136 21.14 5.41 3.85
C ASP A 136 21.06 6.58 2.85
N ASN A 137 20.32 7.61 3.25
CA ASN A 137 20.17 8.87 2.51
C ASN A 137 19.77 8.70 1.02
N LEU A 138 18.89 7.77 0.72
CA LEU A 138 18.39 7.54 -0.64
C LEU A 138 17.31 8.56 -0.98
N GLN A 139 17.58 9.45 -1.94
CA GLN A 139 16.70 10.57 -2.28
C GLN A 139 15.79 10.34 -3.49
N ASP A 140 16.20 9.46 -4.41
CA ASP A 140 15.45 9.23 -5.64
C ASP A 140 14.34 8.19 -5.47
N PRO A 141 13.06 8.55 -5.69
CA PRO A 141 11.94 7.64 -5.53
C PRO A 141 11.94 6.50 -6.56
N GLY A 142 12.45 6.73 -7.77
CA GLY A 142 12.52 5.70 -8.80
C GLY A 142 13.54 4.61 -8.46
N ASN A 143 14.69 5.01 -7.89
CA ASN A 143 15.69 4.07 -7.38
C ASN A 143 15.14 3.28 -6.20
N LEU A 144 14.44 3.93 -5.26
CA LEU A 144 13.84 3.23 -4.12
C LEU A 144 12.83 2.17 -4.58
N GLY A 145 11.92 2.51 -5.50
CA GLY A 145 10.98 1.55 -6.05
C GLY A 145 11.64 0.37 -6.77
N THR A 146 12.76 0.63 -7.47
CA THR A 146 13.54 -0.42 -8.13
C THR A 146 14.20 -1.35 -7.11
N ILE A 147 14.77 -0.79 -6.04
CA ILE A 147 15.38 -1.57 -4.97
C ILE A 147 14.33 -2.44 -4.26
N PHE A 148 13.13 -1.92 -3.99
CA PHE A 148 12.06 -2.69 -3.38
C PHE A 148 11.69 -3.93 -4.20
N ARG A 149 11.46 -3.76 -5.49
CA ARG A 149 11.15 -4.89 -6.38
C ARG A 149 12.28 -5.91 -6.46
N THR A 150 13.53 -5.44 -6.48
CA THR A 150 14.71 -6.32 -6.51
C THR A 150 14.89 -7.05 -5.18
N ALA A 151 14.68 -6.36 -4.05
CA ALA A 151 14.78 -6.95 -2.72
C ALA A 151 13.73 -8.05 -2.51
N GLU A 152 12.50 -7.81 -2.92
CA GLU A 152 11.42 -8.80 -2.89
C GLU A 152 11.78 -10.04 -3.73
N ALA A 153 12.21 -9.82 -4.99
CA ALA A 153 12.62 -10.91 -5.88
C ALA A 153 13.82 -11.70 -5.34
N ALA A 154 14.71 -11.04 -4.59
CA ALA A 154 15.88 -11.69 -3.95
C ALA A 154 15.54 -12.36 -2.60
N GLY A 155 14.28 -12.28 -2.15
CA GLY A 155 13.84 -12.86 -0.88
C GLY A 155 14.37 -12.12 0.35
N ALA A 156 14.59 -10.81 0.26
CA ALA A 156 14.94 -10.00 1.42
C ALA A 156 13.81 -10.05 2.47
N THR A 157 14.18 -10.16 3.73
CA THR A 157 13.23 -10.20 4.86
C THR A 157 12.78 -8.82 5.30
N GLY A 158 13.53 -7.79 4.94
CA GLY A 158 13.17 -6.40 5.21
C GLY A 158 14.17 -5.41 4.64
N ILE A 159 13.73 -4.16 4.61
CA ILE A 159 14.52 -3.01 4.20
C ILE A 159 14.48 -1.96 5.32
N LEU A 160 15.62 -1.50 5.75
CA LEU A 160 15.77 -0.41 6.70
C LEU A 160 16.19 0.85 5.96
N LEU A 161 15.48 1.95 6.17
CA LEU A 161 15.81 3.25 5.60
C LEU A 161 16.20 4.24 6.69
N SER A 162 17.20 5.07 6.41
CA SER A 162 17.47 6.23 7.27
C SER A 162 16.33 7.25 7.17
N SER A 163 16.17 8.05 8.24
CA SER A 163 15.15 9.11 8.31
C SER A 163 15.24 10.15 7.20
N ASP A 164 16.41 10.30 6.61
CA ASP A 164 16.69 11.26 5.57
C ASP A 164 16.38 10.74 4.15
N SER A 165 15.95 9.46 4.06
CA SER A 165 15.58 8.88 2.77
C SER A 165 14.20 9.35 2.31
N VAL A 166 13.96 9.23 0.99
CA VAL A 166 12.66 9.57 0.40
C VAL A 166 11.52 8.73 1.01
N ASP A 167 10.34 9.33 1.14
CA ASP A 167 9.15 8.69 1.67
C ASP A 167 8.79 7.43 0.84
N VAL A 168 8.77 6.27 1.50
CA VAL A 168 8.44 4.97 0.88
C VAL A 168 7.03 4.93 0.32
N TYR A 169 6.12 5.74 0.87
CA TYR A 169 4.74 5.87 0.43
C TYR A 169 4.53 7.04 -0.54
N ASN A 170 5.61 7.56 -1.13
CA ASN A 170 5.50 8.50 -2.22
C ASN A 170 4.86 7.80 -3.43
N PRO A 171 3.83 8.38 -4.08
CA PRO A 171 3.17 7.78 -5.25
C PRO A 171 4.10 7.40 -6.40
N LYS A 172 5.32 7.96 -6.44
CA LYS A 172 6.35 7.61 -7.44
C LYS A 172 7.20 6.40 -7.04
N VAL A 173 7.11 5.93 -5.80
CA VAL A 173 7.78 4.72 -5.30
C VAL A 173 6.86 3.52 -5.48
N ILE A 174 5.60 3.68 -5.14
CA ILE A 174 4.52 2.71 -5.28
C ILE A 174 4.03 2.71 -6.74
#